data_d273094a2e828d66e2e2f6d1cce1fe7d
#
_entry.id   d273094a2e828d66e2e2f6d1cce1fe7d
#
_cell.length_a   1.000
_cell.length_b   1.000
_cell.length_c   1.000
_cell.angle_alpha   90.00
_cell.angle_beta   90.00
_cell.angle_gamma   90.00
#
_symmetry.space_group_name_H-M   'P 1'
#
loop_
_entity.id
_entity.type
_entity.pdbx_description
1 polymer ?
#
loop_
_entity_poly.entity_id
_entity_poly.type
_entity_poly.pdbx_seq_one_letter_code
_entity_poly.pdbx_strand_id
1 'polypeptide(L)'
;MAVTMIYNSPQFCVFEFEGAALVGDREVGGYEIMDKHLRKEIFLGGDNAAAFRKSVQELIEQGPTSDEVDEFLQGFSGLMHQPVVLH
;
A
#
# COMPACT_ATOMS: atom_id res chain seq x y z
N MET A 1 -8.73 -15.08 -3.79
CA MET A 1 -7.83 -13.93 -3.59
C MET A 1 -7.90 -13.51 -2.13
N ALA A 2 -6.76 -13.39 -1.48
CA ALA A 2 -6.70 -12.96 -0.08
C ALA A 2 -6.38 -11.47 0.00
N VAL A 3 -7.09 -10.78 0.88
CA VAL A 3 -6.88 -9.34 1.14
C VAL A 3 -6.62 -9.19 2.63
N THR A 4 -5.51 -8.58 2.97
CA THR A 4 -5.09 -8.41 4.36
C THR A 4 -4.75 -6.94 4.61
N MET A 5 -5.32 -6.37 5.68
CA MET A 5 -4.90 -5.04 6.13
C MET A 5 -3.58 -5.21 6.88
N ILE A 6 -2.51 -4.67 6.34
CA ILE A 6 -1.17 -4.82 6.94
C ILE A 6 -0.74 -3.60 7.75
N TYR A 7 -1.44 -2.48 7.61
CA TYR A 7 -1.16 -1.28 8.39
C TYR A 7 -2.41 -0.43 8.52
N ASN A 8 -2.60 0.16 9.68
CA ASN A 8 -3.71 1.07 9.93
C ASN A 8 -3.30 2.11 10.98
N SER A 9 -3.36 3.38 10.59
CA SER A 9 -3.14 4.51 11.47
C SER A 9 -4.31 5.49 11.32
N PRO A 10 -4.36 6.57 12.12
CA PRO A 10 -5.42 7.56 11.94
C PRO A 10 -5.46 8.18 10.54
N GLN A 11 -4.32 8.28 9.85
CA GLN A 11 -4.26 8.89 8.52
C GLN A 11 -4.24 7.88 7.37
N PHE A 12 -3.54 6.76 7.54
CA PHE A 12 -3.33 5.80 6.44
C PHE A 12 -3.82 4.41 6.76
N CYS A 13 -4.20 3.68 5.72
CA CYS A 13 -4.30 2.23 5.81
C CYS A 13 -3.69 1.61 4.54
N VAL A 14 -3.16 0.40 4.71
CA VAL A 14 -2.53 -0.34 3.62
C VAL A 14 -3.08 -1.74 3.60
N PHE A 15 -3.51 -2.17 2.43
CA PHE A 15 -3.99 -3.52 2.18
C PHE A 15 -3.03 -4.26 1.27
N GLU A 16 -2.82 -5.53 1.55
CA GLU A 16 -2.07 -6.43 0.69
C GLU A 16 -3.02 -7.39 0.01
N PHE A 17 -2.89 -7.50 -1.30
CA PHE A 17 -3.66 -8.43 -2.12
C PHE A 17 -2.73 -9.53 -2.58
N GLU A 18 -3.06 -10.78 -2.26
CA GLU A 18 -2.31 -11.95 -2.70
C GLU A 18 -3.06 -12.62 -3.84
N GLY A 19 -2.33 -12.97 -4.90
CA GLY A 19 -2.91 -13.66 -6.03
C GLY A 19 -4.02 -12.89 -6.72
N ALA A 20 -3.91 -11.55 -6.73
CA ALA A 20 -4.95 -10.69 -7.27
C ALA A 20 -5.16 -10.88 -8.77
N ALA A 21 -4.11 -11.28 -9.49
CA ALA A 21 -4.17 -11.49 -10.92
C ALA A 21 -3.08 -12.46 -11.35
N LEU A 22 -3.26 -13.06 -12.52
CA LEU A 22 -2.23 -13.86 -13.17
C LEU A 22 -1.73 -13.11 -14.39
N VAL A 23 -0.42 -13.05 -14.54
CA VAL A 23 0.23 -12.51 -15.73
C VAL A 23 1.08 -13.66 -16.28
N GLY A 24 0.60 -14.27 -17.35
CA GLY A 24 1.16 -15.52 -17.83
C GLY A 24 0.95 -16.62 -16.79
N ASP A 25 2.03 -17.25 -16.33
CA ASP A 25 1.99 -18.29 -15.31
C ASP A 25 2.33 -17.76 -13.92
N ARG A 26 2.43 -16.42 -13.75
CA ARG A 26 2.82 -15.82 -12.48
C ARG A 26 1.65 -15.18 -11.79
N GLU A 27 1.56 -15.47 -10.51
CA GLU A 27 0.63 -14.81 -9.61
C GLU A 27 1.19 -13.44 -9.27
N VAL A 28 0.39 -12.39 -9.44
CA VAL A 28 0.79 -11.02 -9.21
C VAL A 28 0.03 -10.47 -8.01
N GLY A 29 0.76 -10.17 -6.94
CA GLY A 29 0.20 -9.49 -5.78
C GLY A 29 0.14 -7.99 -5.99
N GLY A 30 -0.46 -7.30 -5.02
CA GLY A 30 -0.56 -5.85 -5.06
C GLY A 30 -0.77 -5.26 -3.69
N TYR A 31 -0.70 -3.94 -3.63
CA TYR A 31 -0.95 -3.16 -2.41
C TYR A 31 -1.86 -2.00 -2.74
N GLU A 32 -2.73 -1.66 -1.80
CA GLU A 32 -3.52 -0.45 -1.87
C GLU A 32 -3.19 0.42 -0.67
N ILE A 33 -2.82 1.66 -0.94
CA ILE A 33 -2.52 2.66 0.08
C ILE A 33 -3.63 3.70 0.03
N MET A 34 -4.28 3.91 1.17
CA MET A 34 -5.36 4.89 1.29
C MET A 34 -4.97 5.98 2.29
N ASP A 35 -5.09 7.24 1.86
CA ASP A 35 -5.02 8.38 2.76
C ASP A 35 -6.44 8.74 3.18
N LYS A 36 -6.76 8.45 4.44
CA LYS A 36 -8.11 8.63 4.97
C LYS A 36 -8.51 10.10 5.11
N HIS A 37 -7.55 10.98 5.39
CA HIS A 37 -7.82 12.40 5.57
C HIS A 37 -8.11 13.08 4.25
N LEU A 38 -7.33 12.76 3.22
CA LEU A 38 -7.47 13.37 1.91
C LEU A 38 -8.41 12.61 0.99
N ARG A 39 -8.85 11.41 1.40
CA ARG A 39 -9.71 10.51 0.63
C ARG A 39 -9.13 10.23 -0.74
N LYS A 40 -7.87 9.86 -0.74
CA LYS A 40 -7.13 9.46 -1.94
C LYS A 40 -6.60 8.05 -1.76
N GLU A 41 -6.40 7.37 -2.88
CA GLU A 41 -5.83 6.04 -2.84
C GLU A 41 -4.94 5.78 -4.05
N ILE A 42 -4.06 4.79 -3.93
CA ILE A 42 -3.26 4.29 -5.03
C ILE A 42 -3.16 2.77 -4.92
N PHE A 43 -3.25 2.11 -6.05
CA PHE A 43 -2.98 0.67 -6.14
C PHE A 43 -1.61 0.47 -6.76
N LEU A 44 -0.79 -0.35 -6.10
CA LEU A 44 0.55 -0.70 -6.57
C LEU A 44 0.54 -2.16 -7.00
N GLY A 45 0.83 -2.42 -8.25
CA GLY A 45 0.90 -3.78 -8.79
C GLY A 45 2.20 -4.01 -9.53
N GLY A 46 2.50 -5.27 -9.86
CA GLY A 46 3.66 -5.63 -10.65
C GLY A 46 4.98 -5.19 -9.99
N ASP A 47 5.82 -4.52 -10.77
CA ASP A 47 7.13 -4.06 -10.31
C ASP A 47 7.02 -3.02 -9.19
N ASN A 48 5.96 -2.20 -9.22
CA ASN A 48 5.72 -1.22 -8.17
C ASN A 48 5.40 -1.90 -6.84
N ALA A 49 4.63 -3.00 -6.88
CA ALA A 49 4.34 -3.78 -5.68
C ALA A 49 5.61 -4.41 -5.12
N ALA A 50 6.47 -4.96 -5.98
CA ALA A 50 7.73 -5.55 -5.55
C ALA A 50 8.65 -4.51 -4.91
N ALA A 51 8.75 -3.32 -5.50
CA ALA A 51 9.54 -2.23 -4.96
C ALA A 51 8.99 -1.75 -3.62
N PHE A 52 7.68 -1.63 -3.52
CA PHE A 52 7.01 -1.24 -2.27
C PHE A 52 7.29 -2.25 -1.16
N ARG A 53 7.15 -3.54 -1.46
CA ARG A 53 7.42 -4.61 -0.49
C ARG A 53 8.84 -4.52 0.04
N LYS A 54 9.81 -4.34 -0.85
CA LYS A 54 11.22 -4.23 -0.46
C LYS A 54 11.43 -3.03 0.45
N SER A 55 10.88 -1.88 0.09
CA SER A 55 11.01 -0.66 0.91
C SER A 55 10.37 -0.82 2.28
N VAL A 56 9.21 -1.47 2.35
CA VAL A 56 8.53 -1.74 3.62
C VAL A 56 9.35 -2.67 4.49
N GLN A 57 9.93 -3.72 3.91
CA GLN A 57 10.76 -4.65 4.66
C GLN A 57 12.00 -3.96 5.24
N GLU A 58 12.64 -3.10 4.46
CA GLU A 58 13.77 -2.31 4.93
C GLU A 58 13.38 -1.36 6.06
N LEU A 59 12.20 -0.75 5.94
CA LEU A 59 11.69 0.14 6.97
C LEU A 59 11.41 -0.60 8.27
N ILE A 60 10.77 -1.76 8.18
CA ILE A 60 10.42 -2.59 9.35
C ILE A 60 11.68 -3.03 10.11
N GLU A 61 12.76 -3.33 9.40
CA GLU A 61 14.02 -3.72 10.02
C GLU A 61 14.60 -2.64 10.92
N GLN A 62 14.23 -1.38 10.69
CA GLN A 62 14.70 -0.25 11.48
C GLN A 62 13.88 -0.02 12.75
N GLY A 63 12.80 -0.79 12.97
CA GLY A 63 11.92 -0.65 14.12
C GLY A 63 11.19 0.69 14.15
N PRO A 64 10.45 1.06 13.10
CA PRO A 64 9.88 2.39 12.97
C PRO A 64 8.73 2.64 13.91
N THR A 65 8.52 3.93 14.24
CA THR A 65 7.29 4.37 14.90
C THR A 65 6.18 4.50 13.84
N SER A 66 4.92 4.62 14.29
CA SER A 66 3.80 4.85 13.37
C SER A 66 3.96 6.17 12.62
N ASP A 67 4.53 7.19 13.25
CA ASP A 67 4.79 8.46 12.58
C ASP A 67 5.79 8.31 11.44
N GLU A 68 6.80 7.49 11.62
CA GLU A 68 7.79 7.21 10.57
C GLU A 68 7.19 6.43 9.41
N VAL A 69 6.29 5.49 9.70
CA VAL A 69 5.57 4.75 8.66
C VAL A 69 4.65 5.70 7.90
N ASP A 70 3.92 6.57 8.59
CA ASP A 70 3.05 7.55 7.95
C ASP A 70 3.82 8.51 7.05
N GLU A 71 5.02 8.94 7.49
CA GLU A 71 5.88 9.79 6.69
C GLU A 71 6.32 9.08 5.40
N PHE A 72 6.66 7.80 5.50
CA PHE A 72 6.98 7.00 4.32
C PHE A 72 5.79 6.93 3.35
N LEU A 73 4.59 6.69 3.89
CA LEU A 73 3.39 6.59 3.07
C LEU A 73 2.99 7.93 2.45
N GLN A 74 3.28 9.05 3.10
CA GLN A 74 3.03 10.37 2.54
C GLN A 74 3.76 10.60 1.22
N GLY A 75 4.88 9.92 1.00
CA GLY A 75 5.59 9.97 -0.26
C GLY A 75 4.76 9.52 -1.45
N PHE A 76 3.70 8.76 -1.22
CA PHE A 76 2.79 8.30 -2.28
C PHE A 76 1.60 9.22 -2.51
N SER A 77 1.36 10.21 -1.63
CA SER A 77 0.17 11.07 -1.70
C SER A 77 0.04 11.80 -3.03
N GLY A 78 1.15 12.27 -3.57
CA GLY A 78 1.15 12.97 -4.85
C GLY A 78 0.77 12.10 -6.04
N LEU A 79 0.81 10.78 -5.87
CA LEU A 79 0.47 9.82 -6.91
C LEU A 79 -0.95 9.27 -6.75
N MET A 80 -1.61 9.58 -5.63
CA MET A 80 -2.94 9.07 -5.33
C MET A 80 -4.02 9.78 -6.13
N HIS A 81 -5.10 9.06 -6.40
CA HIS A 81 -6.25 9.55 -7.14
C HIS A 81 -7.43 9.81 -6.21
N GLN A 82 -8.25 10.78 -6.57
CA GLN A 82 -9.50 11.11 -5.92
C GLN A 82 -10.66 10.89 -6.87
N PRO A 83 -11.85 10.73 -6.30
CA PRO A 83 -12.15 10.47 -4.88
C PRO A 83 -12.05 8.99 -4.56
N VAL A 84 -11.84 8.68 -3.28
CA VAL A 84 -12.06 7.33 -2.80
C VAL A 84 -13.54 7.11 -2.83
N VAL A 85 -13.99 6.13 -3.60
CA VAL A 85 -15.40 5.80 -3.68
C VAL A 85 -15.72 4.84 -2.53
N LEU A 86 -16.43 5.35 -1.54
CA LEU A 86 -16.89 4.54 -0.42
C LEU A 86 -18.21 3.89 -0.82
N HIS A 87 -18.19 2.60 -0.89
CA HIS A 87 -19.37 1.80 -1.22
C HIS A 87 -20.02 1.25 0.03
#